data_354c650c68a1de174354f949ec8c0244
#
_entry.id   354c650c68a1de174354f949ec8c0244
#
_cell.length_a   1.000
_cell.length_b   1.000
_cell.length_c   1.000
_cell.angle_alpha   90.00
_cell.angle_beta   90.00
_cell.angle_gamma   90.00
#
_symmetry.space_group_name_H-M   'P 1'
#
loop_
_entity.id
_entity.type
_entity.pdbx_description
1 polymer ?
#
loop_
_entity_poly.entity_id
_entity_poly.type
_entity_poly.pdbx_seq_one_letter_code
_entity_poly.pdbx_strand_id
1 'polypeptide(L)'
;QRYTASLNLSPSFFEDHLKVNANGKFMYAKTRYANNDAVGEALRMDPTQPVRSDDPRFVNYNGYTAWTQVTDDKSPLPKDTYPTFANTNAAKNPVALLNEKNDRANSYDCLGNVEVDYKVHGFEDLRLHANASGDWANGKQKTDMADWGPSNFYWGNSGFVKENKYNLALSTYAQYYKDFSKTQHFDVMGGYEWTHVKYWGNNFYRDTRTEMGKSADQIAALTDKDYNSYKKEEWKQEYYIVSFFGRMNYIAFDRYMLTATIRRDGSSRFKEHWATFPAFAFGWKVNEEKFLKNVHWLDELKLRLGYGKTGQQDINNNYAYFASYNENINSTNGRYPLVGVNPSGVMSRPDAYNQDLKWETTTTYNAGLDFSVLRDRIRGSVDYYYRKTTDLINDASVSAGSNFRNQVKSNIGSLENKGIEASLTVRPVQTKDWQVEVTGNFTYNKNE
;
A
#
# COMPACT_ATOMS: atom_id res chain seq x y z
N GLN A 1 -7.55 -18.83 -11.53
CA GLN A 1 -6.76 -19.99 -11.08
C GLN A 1 -5.50 -19.48 -10.42
N ARG A 2 -5.12 -20.11 -9.32
CA ARG A 2 -3.91 -19.75 -8.55
C ARG A 2 -3.18 -21.02 -8.15
N TYR A 3 -1.88 -21.05 -8.38
CA TYR A 3 -0.99 -22.12 -7.95
C TYR A 3 0.05 -21.49 -7.01
N THR A 4 0.31 -22.14 -5.90
CA THR A 4 1.29 -21.68 -4.92
C THR A 4 2.15 -22.87 -4.50
N ALA A 5 3.45 -22.69 -4.53
CA ALA A 5 4.42 -23.61 -3.95
C ALA A 5 5.22 -22.87 -2.88
N SER A 6 5.47 -23.51 -1.75
CA SER A 6 6.29 -22.96 -0.67
C SER A 6 7.28 -23.97 -0.15
N LEU A 7 8.47 -23.49 0.19
CA LEU A 7 9.53 -24.28 0.79
C LEU A 7 10.01 -23.55 2.06
N ASN A 8 10.09 -24.26 3.17
CA ASN A 8 10.60 -23.75 4.43
C ASN A 8 11.70 -24.71 4.92
N LEU A 9 12.85 -24.18 5.23
CA LEU A 9 13.99 -24.90 5.75
C LEU A 9 14.49 -24.19 7.01
N SER A 10 14.73 -24.93 8.06
CA SER A 10 15.20 -24.37 9.34
C SER A 10 16.29 -25.26 9.96
N PRO A 11 17.41 -25.50 9.27
CA PRO A 11 18.51 -26.27 9.81
C PRO A 11 19.23 -25.50 10.92
N SER A 12 19.79 -26.29 11.84
CA SER A 12 20.65 -25.81 12.91
C SER A 12 21.98 -26.54 12.84
N PHE A 13 23.08 -25.83 13.14
CA PHE A 13 24.43 -26.32 13.05
C PHE A 13 25.21 -25.94 14.31
N PHE A 14 26.32 -26.64 14.55
CA PHE A 14 27.28 -26.35 15.64
C PHE A 14 26.55 -26.29 17.02
N GLU A 15 25.83 -27.37 17.36
CA GLU A 15 25.09 -27.45 18.64
C GLU A 15 24.16 -26.26 18.88
N ASP A 16 23.37 -25.89 17.86
CA ASP A 16 22.42 -24.76 17.87
C ASP A 16 23.05 -23.35 17.91
N HIS A 17 24.35 -23.23 17.70
CA HIS A 17 24.98 -21.91 17.63
C HIS A 17 24.65 -21.17 16.32
N LEU A 18 24.49 -21.89 15.21
CA LEU A 18 24.09 -21.31 13.94
C LEU A 18 22.74 -21.85 13.54
N LYS A 19 21.75 -20.96 13.46
CA LYS A 19 20.41 -21.26 12.95
C LYS A 19 20.20 -20.54 11.63
N VAL A 20 19.71 -21.28 10.65
CA VAL A 20 19.39 -20.74 9.33
C VAL A 20 17.92 -21.00 9.07
N ASN A 21 17.15 -19.96 8.77
CA ASN A 21 15.78 -20.06 8.32
C ASN A 21 15.69 -19.57 6.89
N ALA A 22 15.37 -20.46 5.96
CA ALA A 22 15.18 -20.12 4.56
C ALA A 22 13.74 -20.41 4.15
N ASN A 23 13.05 -19.39 3.66
CA ASN A 23 11.69 -19.50 3.20
C ASN A 23 11.61 -19.05 1.74
N GLY A 24 10.95 -19.85 0.91
CA GLY A 24 10.67 -19.50 -0.46
C GLY A 24 9.21 -19.76 -0.80
N LYS A 25 8.60 -18.84 -1.52
CA LYS A 25 7.23 -18.98 -2.01
C LYS A 25 7.15 -18.51 -3.44
N PHE A 26 6.65 -19.38 -4.29
CA PHE A 26 6.33 -19.07 -5.67
C PHE A 26 4.82 -19.09 -5.87
N MET A 27 4.30 -18.11 -6.59
CA MET A 27 2.89 -18.02 -6.93
C MET A 27 2.73 -17.72 -8.42
N TYR A 28 1.84 -18.45 -9.06
CA TYR A 28 1.32 -18.13 -10.38
C TYR A 28 -0.20 -17.93 -10.29
N ALA A 29 -0.69 -16.83 -10.83
CA ALA A 29 -2.13 -16.56 -10.90
C ALA A 29 -2.57 -16.22 -12.31
N LYS A 30 -3.71 -16.81 -12.71
CA LYS A 30 -4.44 -16.46 -13.92
C LYS A 30 -5.79 -15.90 -13.52
N THR A 31 -6.01 -14.63 -13.83
CA THR A 31 -7.20 -13.88 -13.42
C THR A 31 -7.97 -13.41 -14.64
N ARG A 32 -9.30 -13.48 -14.58
CA ARG A 32 -10.19 -12.75 -15.49
C ARG A 32 -10.87 -11.65 -14.68
N TYR A 33 -10.73 -10.42 -15.14
CA TYR A 33 -11.39 -9.27 -14.51
C TYR A 33 -12.75 -9.03 -15.14
N ALA A 34 -13.75 -8.85 -14.32
CA ALA A 34 -15.07 -8.40 -14.75
C ALA A 34 -15.08 -6.87 -14.89
N ASN A 35 -15.97 -6.35 -15.70
CA ASN A 35 -16.23 -4.90 -15.70
C ASN A 35 -17.08 -4.55 -14.46
N ASN A 36 -16.49 -3.87 -13.50
CA ASN A 36 -17.12 -3.53 -12.23
C ASN A 36 -18.31 -2.55 -12.38
N ASP A 37 -18.33 -1.77 -13.46
CA ASP A 37 -19.44 -0.86 -13.75
C ASP A 37 -20.76 -1.60 -13.93
N ALA A 38 -20.71 -2.90 -14.29
CA ALA A 38 -21.89 -3.73 -14.48
C ALA A 38 -22.82 -3.76 -13.25
N VAL A 39 -22.27 -3.70 -12.03
CA VAL A 39 -23.07 -3.68 -10.79
C VAL A 39 -23.86 -2.37 -10.67
N GLY A 40 -23.19 -1.24 -10.87
CA GLY A 40 -23.81 0.08 -10.82
C GLY A 40 -24.83 0.26 -11.94
N GLU A 41 -24.55 -0.21 -13.14
CA GLU A 41 -25.46 -0.11 -14.27
C GLU A 41 -26.66 -1.05 -14.13
N ALA A 42 -26.51 -2.21 -13.48
CA ALA A 42 -27.63 -3.10 -13.16
C ALA A 42 -28.66 -2.46 -12.20
N LEU A 43 -28.20 -1.61 -11.28
CA LEU A 43 -29.09 -0.85 -10.38
C LEU A 43 -29.80 0.30 -11.07
N ARG A 44 -29.26 0.80 -12.18
CA ARG A 44 -29.81 1.93 -12.96
C ARG A 44 -30.65 1.48 -14.14
N MET A 45 -30.44 0.24 -14.61
CA MET A 45 -31.15 -0.31 -15.77
C MET A 45 -32.61 -0.54 -15.43
N ASP A 46 -33.50 -0.17 -16.35
CA ASP A 46 -34.92 -0.45 -16.25
C ASP A 46 -35.14 -1.97 -16.26
N PRO A 47 -35.75 -2.54 -15.21
CA PRO A 47 -35.97 -3.99 -15.11
C PRO A 47 -36.98 -4.53 -16.15
N THR A 48 -37.74 -3.67 -16.81
CA THR A 48 -38.68 -4.07 -17.89
C THR A 48 -37.97 -4.27 -19.24
N GLN A 49 -36.73 -3.77 -19.38
CA GLN A 49 -35.98 -3.92 -20.61
C GLN A 49 -35.33 -5.31 -20.67
N PRO A 50 -35.54 -6.08 -21.76
CA PRO A 50 -34.88 -7.36 -21.94
C PRO A 50 -33.35 -7.16 -22.10
N VAL A 51 -32.58 -8.11 -21.62
CA VAL A 51 -31.10 -8.08 -21.80
C VAL A 51 -30.72 -8.15 -23.27
N ARG A 52 -31.49 -8.96 -24.06
CA ARG A 52 -31.31 -9.13 -25.52
C ARG A 52 -32.64 -9.01 -26.21
N SER A 53 -32.60 -8.56 -27.47
CA SER A 53 -33.77 -8.44 -28.32
C SER A 53 -33.42 -8.87 -29.76
N ASP A 54 -34.39 -9.51 -30.43
CA ASP A 54 -34.29 -9.82 -31.86
C ASP A 54 -34.69 -8.63 -32.74
N ASP A 55 -34.95 -7.47 -32.16
CA ASP A 55 -35.25 -6.26 -32.89
C ASP A 55 -34.07 -5.91 -33.83
N PRO A 56 -34.33 -5.67 -35.12
CA PRO A 56 -33.31 -5.38 -36.12
C PRO A 56 -32.36 -4.23 -35.71
N ARG A 57 -32.81 -3.29 -34.89
CA ARG A 57 -31.97 -2.19 -34.41
C ARG A 57 -30.74 -2.69 -33.66
N PHE A 58 -30.83 -3.77 -32.89
CA PHE A 58 -29.76 -4.26 -32.03
C PHE A 58 -28.87 -5.33 -32.66
N VAL A 59 -29.09 -5.70 -33.93
CA VAL A 59 -28.30 -6.74 -34.60
C VAL A 59 -26.81 -6.43 -34.57
N ASN A 60 -26.44 -5.19 -34.78
CA ASN A 60 -25.06 -4.72 -34.75
C ASN A 60 -24.48 -4.59 -33.30
N TYR A 61 -25.33 -4.69 -32.30
CA TYR A 61 -24.96 -4.71 -30.86
C TYR A 61 -25.01 -6.13 -30.29
N ASN A 62 -24.79 -7.13 -31.12
CA ASN A 62 -24.88 -8.55 -30.74
C ASN A 62 -26.20 -8.91 -30.06
N GLY A 63 -27.28 -8.23 -30.42
CA GLY A 63 -28.59 -8.39 -29.85
C GLY A 63 -28.78 -7.79 -28.46
N TYR A 64 -27.77 -7.14 -27.88
CA TYR A 64 -27.94 -6.47 -26.59
C TYR A 64 -28.76 -5.17 -26.73
N THR A 65 -29.75 -5.01 -25.87
CA THR A 65 -30.54 -3.80 -25.84
C THR A 65 -29.75 -2.60 -25.31
N ALA A 66 -29.99 -1.44 -25.87
CA ALA A 66 -29.39 -0.17 -25.46
C ALA A 66 -30.42 0.96 -25.58
N TRP A 67 -30.26 1.99 -24.73
CA TRP A 67 -30.98 3.23 -24.89
C TRP A 67 -30.45 4.01 -26.08
N THR A 68 -31.32 4.33 -27.03
CA THR A 68 -30.99 5.02 -28.26
C THR A 68 -31.72 6.36 -28.37
N GLN A 69 -31.21 7.25 -29.18
CA GLN A 69 -31.87 8.51 -29.50
C GLN A 69 -32.88 8.37 -30.66
N VAL A 70 -32.84 7.26 -31.39
CA VAL A 70 -33.73 6.99 -32.52
C VAL A 70 -34.83 6.04 -32.05
N THR A 71 -36.07 6.47 -32.12
CA THR A 71 -37.21 5.74 -31.58
C THR A 71 -38.02 4.99 -32.63
N ASP A 72 -38.08 5.46 -33.87
CA ASP A 72 -39.05 5.02 -34.88
C ASP A 72 -38.45 4.27 -36.09
N ASP A 73 -37.15 4.27 -36.22
CA ASP A 73 -36.46 3.58 -37.32
C ASP A 73 -36.05 2.15 -36.87
N LYS A 74 -36.50 1.16 -37.60
CA LYS A 74 -36.15 -0.27 -37.38
C LYS A 74 -34.85 -0.69 -38.07
N SER A 75 -34.13 0.24 -38.65
CA SER A 75 -32.83 -0.01 -39.26
C SER A 75 -31.79 -0.42 -38.23
N PRO A 76 -30.83 -1.30 -38.56
CA PRO A 76 -29.72 -1.60 -37.68
C PRO A 76 -28.98 -0.34 -37.24
N LEU A 77 -28.64 -0.26 -35.96
CA LEU A 77 -27.79 0.84 -35.47
C LEU A 77 -26.43 0.80 -36.13
N PRO A 78 -25.93 1.93 -36.68
CA PRO A 78 -24.69 1.95 -37.42
C PRO A 78 -23.50 1.52 -36.61
N LYS A 79 -22.54 0.81 -37.23
CA LYS A 79 -21.30 0.38 -36.60
C LYS A 79 -20.18 1.43 -36.68
N ASP A 80 -20.27 2.35 -37.56
CA ASP A 80 -19.17 3.25 -38.00
C ASP A 80 -19.36 4.70 -37.57
N THR A 81 -20.48 5.07 -37.00
CA THR A 81 -20.76 6.43 -36.51
C THR A 81 -20.84 6.46 -34.97
N TYR A 82 -19.86 7.11 -34.38
CA TYR A 82 -19.88 7.41 -32.94
C TYR A 82 -20.60 8.73 -32.68
N PRO A 83 -21.20 8.85 -31.57
CA PRO A 83 -22.22 8.12 -30.81
C PRO A 83 -23.63 8.58 -31.21
N THR A 84 -23.91 8.61 -32.46
CA THR A 84 -25.05 9.36 -33.06
C THR A 84 -26.39 8.83 -32.58
N PHE A 85 -26.45 7.56 -32.17
CA PHE A 85 -27.70 6.91 -31.79
C PHE A 85 -27.75 6.38 -30.37
N ALA A 86 -26.63 6.33 -29.67
CA ALA A 86 -26.60 5.90 -28.28
C ALA A 86 -26.83 7.05 -27.32
N ASN A 87 -27.67 6.84 -26.34
CA ASN A 87 -27.81 7.79 -25.23
C ASN A 87 -26.70 7.55 -24.21
N THR A 88 -25.65 8.37 -24.27
CA THR A 88 -24.47 8.24 -23.41
C THR A 88 -24.75 8.48 -21.93
N ASN A 89 -25.88 9.13 -21.59
CA ASN A 89 -26.29 9.42 -20.21
C ASN A 89 -27.20 8.34 -19.62
N ALA A 90 -27.67 7.41 -20.44
CA ALA A 90 -28.52 6.31 -19.99
C ALA A 90 -27.70 5.17 -19.39
N ALA A 91 -28.38 4.30 -18.64
CA ALA A 91 -27.81 3.09 -18.13
C ALA A 91 -27.33 2.16 -19.26
N LYS A 92 -26.14 1.61 -19.12
CA LYS A 92 -25.60 0.62 -20.06
C LYS A 92 -26.10 -0.77 -19.71
N ASN A 93 -26.23 -1.64 -20.72
CA ASN A 93 -26.62 -3.02 -20.51
C ASN A 93 -25.57 -3.77 -19.65
N PRO A 94 -25.89 -4.19 -18.42
CA PRO A 94 -24.90 -4.76 -17.50
C PRO A 94 -24.33 -6.08 -17.97
N VAL A 95 -25.11 -6.89 -18.70
CA VAL A 95 -24.66 -8.17 -19.22
C VAL A 95 -23.73 -7.98 -20.41
N ALA A 96 -23.98 -6.97 -21.23
CA ALA A 96 -23.05 -6.57 -22.28
C ALA A 96 -21.71 -6.14 -21.70
N LEU A 97 -21.71 -5.31 -20.64
CA LEU A 97 -20.50 -4.90 -19.93
C LEU A 97 -19.63 -6.08 -19.48
N LEU A 98 -20.26 -7.17 -19.02
CA LEU A 98 -19.54 -8.37 -18.56
C LEU A 98 -19.01 -9.23 -19.71
N ASN A 99 -19.69 -9.26 -20.83
CA ASN A 99 -19.40 -10.19 -21.93
C ASN A 99 -18.54 -9.57 -23.05
N GLU A 100 -18.66 -8.27 -23.27
CA GLU A 100 -17.95 -7.56 -24.33
C GLU A 100 -16.53 -7.15 -23.95
N LYS A 101 -16.20 -7.22 -22.66
CA LYS A 101 -14.83 -7.00 -22.15
C LYS A 101 -14.17 -8.34 -21.82
N ASN A 102 -13.09 -8.65 -22.53
CA ASN A 102 -12.23 -9.80 -22.23
C ASN A 102 -10.91 -9.30 -21.63
N ASP A 103 -10.87 -9.25 -20.31
CA ASP A 103 -9.75 -8.71 -19.54
C ASP A 103 -9.12 -9.84 -18.72
N ARG A 104 -7.88 -10.20 -19.07
CA ARG A 104 -7.17 -11.34 -18.48
C ARG A 104 -5.77 -10.96 -18.08
N ALA A 105 -5.38 -11.38 -16.88
CA ALA A 105 -4.01 -11.23 -16.41
C ALA A 105 -3.38 -12.57 -16.04
N ASN A 106 -2.09 -12.65 -16.30
CA ASN A 106 -1.20 -13.63 -15.72
C ASN A 106 -0.18 -12.92 -14.84
N SER A 107 0.00 -13.42 -13.64
CA SER A 107 1.00 -12.87 -12.72
C SER A 107 1.85 -13.97 -12.11
N TYR A 108 3.11 -13.66 -11.91
CA TYR A 108 4.09 -14.47 -11.20
C TYR A 108 4.60 -13.66 -10.02
N ASP A 109 4.77 -14.33 -8.91
CA ASP A 109 5.24 -13.73 -7.67
C ASP A 109 6.20 -14.71 -7.00
N CYS A 110 7.39 -14.25 -6.68
CA CYS A 110 8.44 -15.02 -6.04
C CYS A 110 8.94 -14.26 -4.82
N LEU A 111 8.61 -14.78 -3.64
CA LEU A 111 9.08 -14.25 -2.37
C LEU A 111 10.09 -15.21 -1.76
N GLY A 112 11.11 -14.64 -1.15
CA GLY A 112 12.09 -15.44 -0.43
C GLY A 112 12.77 -14.63 0.66
N ASN A 113 13.14 -15.32 1.73
CA ASN A 113 14.04 -14.77 2.72
C ASN A 113 14.98 -15.82 3.24
N VAL A 114 16.18 -15.39 3.60
CA VAL A 114 17.17 -16.18 4.31
C VAL A 114 17.57 -15.40 5.54
N GLU A 115 17.35 -15.99 6.68
CA GLU A 115 17.69 -15.48 8.00
C GLU A 115 18.78 -16.35 8.60
N VAL A 116 19.79 -15.72 9.15
CA VAL A 116 20.92 -16.37 9.83
C VAL A 116 21.04 -15.76 11.22
N ASP A 117 21.00 -16.61 12.22
CA ASP A 117 21.23 -16.26 13.63
C ASP A 117 22.41 -17.03 14.14
N TYR A 118 23.47 -16.34 14.54
CA TYR A 118 24.71 -16.93 15.02
C TYR A 118 25.00 -16.50 16.47
N LYS A 119 24.98 -17.45 17.37
CA LYS A 119 25.39 -17.30 18.74
C LYS A 119 26.89 -17.54 18.83
N VAL A 120 27.65 -16.49 19.19
CA VAL A 120 29.12 -16.54 19.09
C VAL A 120 29.71 -17.58 20.03
N HIS A 121 30.48 -18.50 19.47
CA HIS A 121 31.13 -19.59 20.22
C HIS A 121 32.09 -19.05 21.26
N GLY A 122 31.94 -19.47 22.50
CA GLY A 122 32.77 -19.01 23.64
C GLY A 122 32.43 -17.59 24.13
N PHE A 123 31.46 -16.92 23.50
CA PHE A 123 30.91 -15.65 23.96
C PHE A 123 29.40 -15.64 23.72
N GLU A 124 28.70 -16.53 24.40
CA GLU A 124 27.30 -16.89 24.17
C GLU A 124 26.32 -15.75 24.42
N ASP A 125 26.76 -14.73 25.15
CA ASP A 125 25.98 -13.52 25.40
C ASP A 125 25.84 -12.64 24.12
N LEU A 126 26.65 -12.86 23.09
CA LEU A 126 26.64 -12.13 21.83
C LEU A 126 26.00 -12.96 20.72
N ARG A 127 25.01 -12.35 20.04
CA ARG A 127 24.37 -12.89 18.84
C ARG A 127 24.55 -11.96 17.65
N LEU A 128 24.80 -12.55 16.50
CA LEU A 128 24.85 -11.86 15.21
C LEU A 128 23.66 -12.34 14.38
N HIS A 129 22.92 -11.41 13.86
CA HIS A 129 21.75 -11.69 13.05
C HIS A 129 21.86 -11.04 11.68
N ALA A 130 21.50 -11.77 10.64
CA ALA A 130 21.38 -11.26 9.27
C ALA A 130 20.14 -11.83 8.61
N ASN A 131 19.35 -11.00 7.97
CA ASN A 131 18.21 -11.39 7.16
C ASN A 131 18.25 -10.70 5.81
N ALA A 132 18.30 -11.48 4.74
CA ALA A 132 18.16 -11.00 3.37
C ALA A 132 16.83 -11.49 2.80
N SER A 133 16.01 -10.58 2.30
CA SER A 133 14.71 -10.90 1.74
C SER A 133 14.50 -10.26 0.37
N GLY A 134 13.73 -10.91 -0.46
CA GLY A 134 13.36 -10.44 -1.77
C GLY A 134 11.93 -10.82 -2.15
N ASP A 135 11.26 -9.89 -2.83
CA ASP A 135 9.95 -10.06 -3.44
C ASP A 135 10.07 -9.60 -4.89
N TRP A 136 9.83 -10.50 -5.82
CA TRP A 136 9.84 -10.19 -7.25
C TRP A 136 8.52 -10.61 -7.88
N ALA A 137 7.80 -9.62 -8.41
CA ALA A 137 6.51 -9.82 -9.06
C ALA A 137 6.55 -9.34 -10.51
N ASN A 138 5.89 -10.11 -11.39
CA ASN A 138 5.68 -9.77 -12.78
C ASN A 138 4.23 -10.04 -13.15
N GLY A 139 3.57 -9.07 -13.77
CA GLY A 139 2.20 -9.18 -14.23
C GLY A 139 2.05 -8.71 -15.67
N LYS A 140 1.23 -9.41 -16.45
CA LYS A 140 0.78 -8.95 -17.76
C LYS A 140 -0.73 -9.11 -17.84
N GLN A 141 -1.42 -7.99 -17.97
CA GLN A 141 -2.85 -7.92 -18.24
C GLN A 141 -3.07 -7.60 -19.71
N LYS A 142 -3.94 -8.34 -20.36
CA LYS A 142 -4.38 -8.11 -21.73
C LYS A 142 -5.87 -7.80 -21.72
N THR A 143 -6.24 -6.69 -22.33
CA THR A 143 -7.62 -6.24 -22.44
C THR A 143 -8.01 -6.23 -23.92
N ASP A 144 -9.09 -6.91 -24.26
CA ASP A 144 -9.75 -6.83 -25.55
C ASP A 144 -11.21 -6.46 -25.30
N MET A 145 -11.65 -5.33 -25.85
CA MET A 145 -13.04 -4.87 -25.80
C MET A 145 -13.67 -4.98 -27.19
N ALA A 146 -14.87 -5.51 -27.26
CA ALA A 146 -15.60 -5.69 -28.50
C ALA A 146 -15.69 -4.33 -29.28
N ASP A 147 -15.64 -4.44 -30.60
CA ASP A 147 -15.67 -3.29 -31.51
C ASP A 147 -16.96 -2.48 -31.36
N TRP A 148 -18.04 -3.17 -31.04
CA TRP A 148 -19.35 -2.59 -30.94
C TRP A 148 -20.20 -3.26 -29.86
N GLY A 149 -20.91 -2.43 -29.12
CA GLY A 149 -21.90 -2.88 -28.16
C GLY A 149 -22.36 -1.78 -27.22
N PRO A 150 -23.39 -2.06 -26.40
CA PRO A 150 -23.87 -1.11 -25.40
C PRO A 150 -22.85 -0.77 -24.31
N SER A 151 -21.81 -1.57 -24.16
CA SER A 151 -20.72 -1.31 -23.22
C SER A 151 -19.70 -0.33 -23.74
N ASN A 152 -19.60 -0.19 -25.06
CA ASN A 152 -18.61 0.67 -25.71
C ASN A 152 -19.23 1.39 -26.90
N PHE A 153 -19.55 2.65 -26.70
CA PHE A 153 -20.11 3.51 -27.75
C PHE A 153 -19.07 4.07 -28.71
N TYR A 154 -17.80 3.86 -28.39
CA TYR A 154 -16.69 4.16 -29.28
C TYR A 154 -16.30 2.90 -30.05
N TRP A 155 -15.11 2.83 -30.52
CA TRP A 155 -14.58 1.65 -31.19
C TRP A 155 -14.13 0.63 -30.14
N GLY A 156 -13.95 -0.61 -30.53
CA GLY A 156 -13.28 -1.61 -29.72
C GLY A 156 -11.89 -1.13 -29.30
N ASN A 157 -11.39 -1.71 -28.24
CA ASN A 157 -10.08 -1.38 -27.68
C ASN A 157 -9.30 -2.67 -27.42
N SER A 158 -8.06 -2.71 -27.92
CA SER A 158 -7.15 -3.82 -27.66
C SER A 158 -5.85 -3.28 -27.07
N GLY A 159 -5.34 -3.98 -26.06
CA GLY A 159 -4.11 -3.53 -25.42
C GLY A 159 -3.61 -4.42 -24.31
N PHE A 160 -2.54 -3.97 -23.69
CA PHE A 160 -1.96 -4.65 -22.54
C PHE A 160 -1.34 -3.67 -21.54
N VAL A 161 -1.25 -4.10 -20.31
CA VAL A 161 -0.41 -3.52 -19.26
C VAL A 161 0.56 -4.60 -18.81
N LYS A 162 1.84 -4.23 -18.73
CA LYS A 162 2.89 -5.08 -18.15
C LYS A 162 3.51 -4.36 -16.98
N GLU A 163 3.56 -5.02 -15.86
CA GLU A 163 4.10 -4.49 -14.61
C GLU A 163 5.14 -5.43 -14.02
N ASN A 164 6.19 -4.84 -13.50
CA ASN A 164 7.24 -5.55 -12.80
C ASN A 164 7.51 -4.81 -11.49
N LYS A 165 7.76 -5.57 -10.44
CA LYS A 165 8.11 -5.04 -9.13
C LYS A 165 9.17 -5.92 -8.52
N TYR A 166 10.14 -5.33 -7.85
CA TYR A 166 10.93 -6.03 -6.86
C TYR A 166 11.13 -5.16 -5.61
N ASN A 167 11.18 -5.84 -4.48
CA ASN A 167 11.59 -5.30 -3.20
C ASN A 167 12.74 -6.16 -2.70
N LEU A 168 13.86 -5.54 -2.38
CA LEU A 168 15.00 -6.21 -1.75
C LEU A 168 15.21 -5.57 -0.39
N ALA A 169 15.44 -6.37 0.63
CA ALA A 169 15.76 -5.88 1.95
C ALA A 169 16.88 -6.71 2.59
N LEU A 170 17.76 -6.02 3.30
CA LEU A 170 18.79 -6.59 4.14
C LEU A 170 18.67 -5.96 5.53
N SER A 171 18.64 -6.80 6.56
CA SER A 171 18.69 -6.38 7.95
C SER A 171 19.80 -7.14 8.66
N THR A 172 20.68 -6.44 9.34
CA THR A 172 21.76 -7.05 10.11
C THR A 172 21.90 -6.34 11.45
N TYR A 173 22.09 -7.11 12.53
CA TYR A 173 22.34 -6.52 13.83
C TYR A 173 23.21 -7.44 14.69
N ALA A 174 23.88 -6.84 15.66
CA ALA A 174 24.51 -7.52 16.78
C ALA A 174 23.70 -7.25 18.04
N GLN A 175 23.45 -8.27 18.82
CA GLN A 175 22.74 -8.21 20.10
C GLN A 175 23.59 -8.81 21.20
N TYR A 176 23.77 -8.07 22.28
CA TYR A 176 24.44 -8.52 23.49
C TYR A 176 23.42 -8.59 24.61
N TYR A 177 23.31 -9.76 25.21
CA TYR A 177 22.41 -10.04 26.32
C TYR A 177 23.23 -10.46 27.56
N LYS A 178 22.92 -9.88 28.72
CA LYS A 178 23.62 -10.20 29.96
C LYS A 178 22.70 -10.17 31.17
N ASP A 179 22.70 -11.27 31.92
CA ASP A 179 22.14 -11.33 33.25
C ASP A 179 23.22 -10.95 34.26
N PHE A 180 23.12 -9.77 34.84
CA PHE A 180 24.02 -9.34 35.92
C PHE A 180 23.68 -10.02 37.25
N SER A 181 22.40 -10.38 37.42
CA SER A 181 21.89 -11.17 38.54
C SER A 181 20.57 -11.82 38.14
N LYS A 182 19.98 -12.61 39.07
CA LYS A 182 18.65 -13.23 38.85
C LYS A 182 17.52 -12.22 38.59
N THR A 183 17.72 -10.96 38.97
CA THR A 183 16.71 -9.90 38.89
C THR A 183 17.16 -8.70 38.05
N GLN A 184 18.30 -8.79 37.40
CA GLN A 184 18.83 -7.70 36.56
C GLN A 184 19.23 -8.26 35.21
N HIS A 185 18.47 -7.85 34.19
CA HIS A 185 18.63 -8.30 32.83
C HIS A 185 18.95 -7.11 31.92
N PHE A 186 19.98 -7.24 31.13
CA PHE A 186 20.43 -6.23 30.20
C PHE A 186 20.46 -6.81 28.77
N ASP A 187 19.92 -6.06 27.83
CA ASP A 187 19.91 -6.38 26.42
C ASP A 187 20.20 -5.12 25.62
N VAL A 188 21.17 -5.18 24.73
CA VAL A 188 21.49 -4.09 23.83
C VAL A 188 21.69 -4.63 22.44
N MET A 189 21.14 -3.96 21.45
CA MET A 189 21.35 -4.29 20.05
C MET A 189 21.62 -3.04 19.23
N GLY A 190 22.40 -3.22 18.16
CA GLY A 190 22.63 -2.19 17.16
C GLY A 190 22.74 -2.81 15.79
N GLY A 191 22.21 -2.15 14.79
CA GLY A 191 22.14 -2.73 13.48
C GLY A 191 21.94 -1.76 12.34
N TYR A 192 21.89 -2.34 11.16
CA TYR A 192 21.76 -1.71 9.87
C TYR A 192 20.64 -2.36 9.08
N GLU A 193 19.86 -1.57 8.37
CA GLU A 193 18.88 -2.04 7.40
C GLU A 193 19.01 -1.28 6.09
N TRP A 194 18.79 -1.99 5.01
CA TRP A 194 18.75 -1.45 3.67
C TRP A 194 17.53 -2.02 2.93
N THR A 195 16.82 -1.16 2.24
CA THR A 195 15.69 -1.54 1.40
C THR A 195 15.78 -0.86 0.05
N HIS A 196 15.54 -1.62 -1.01
CA HIS A 196 15.43 -1.13 -2.37
C HIS A 196 14.13 -1.59 -2.99
N VAL A 197 13.32 -0.62 -3.42
CA VAL A 197 12.04 -0.88 -4.08
C VAL A 197 12.10 -0.31 -5.48
N LYS A 198 11.72 -1.13 -6.46
CA LYS A 198 11.59 -0.71 -7.84
C LYS A 198 10.30 -1.26 -8.44
N TYR A 199 9.59 -0.39 -9.09
CA TYR A 199 8.37 -0.67 -9.84
C TYR A 199 8.47 -0.04 -11.22
N TRP A 200 8.26 -0.84 -12.26
CA TRP A 200 8.30 -0.34 -13.63
C TRP A 200 7.35 -1.13 -14.52
N GLY A 201 6.93 -0.50 -15.58
CA GLY A 201 6.03 -1.14 -16.51
C GLY A 201 5.84 -0.33 -17.78
N ASN A 202 5.02 -0.89 -18.62
CA ASN A 202 4.55 -0.21 -19.82
C ASN A 202 3.13 -0.63 -20.12
N ASN A 203 2.38 0.26 -20.75
CA ASN A 203 1.12 -0.07 -21.35
C ASN A 203 1.12 0.24 -22.84
N PHE A 204 0.23 -0.40 -23.53
CA PHE A 204 -0.11 -0.12 -24.89
C PHE A 204 -1.59 -0.37 -25.10
N TYR A 205 -2.31 0.60 -25.65
CA TYR A 205 -3.71 0.48 -26.02
C TYR A 205 -3.91 1.14 -27.36
N ARG A 206 -4.76 0.53 -28.20
CA ARG A 206 -5.18 1.09 -29.49
C ARG A 206 -6.67 0.83 -29.71
N ASP A 207 -7.33 1.73 -30.40
CA ASP A 207 -8.68 1.46 -30.89
C ASP A 207 -8.66 0.48 -32.07
N THR A 208 -9.75 -0.25 -32.25
CA THR A 208 -9.88 -1.26 -33.31
C THR A 208 -10.54 -0.69 -34.58
N ARG A 209 -10.84 0.60 -34.63
CA ARG A 209 -11.48 1.25 -35.77
C ARG A 209 -10.71 1.05 -37.08
N THR A 210 -9.39 1.15 -37.01
CA THR A 210 -8.50 0.97 -38.17
C THR A 210 -8.51 -0.45 -38.70
N GLU A 211 -8.92 -1.44 -37.92
CA GLU A 211 -8.99 -2.85 -38.26
C GLU A 211 -10.30 -3.23 -38.97
N MET A 212 -11.31 -2.36 -38.90
CA MET A 212 -12.63 -2.65 -39.48
C MET A 212 -12.58 -2.88 -40.99
N GLY A 213 -13.20 -3.98 -41.43
CA GLY A 213 -13.27 -4.35 -42.84
C GLY A 213 -11.96 -4.88 -43.44
N LYS A 214 -10.91 -5.07 -42.64
CA LYS A 214 -9.62 -5.61 -43.07
C LYS A 214 -9.52 -7.12 -42.83
N SER A 215 -8.78 -7.81 -43.71
CA SER A 215 -8.41 -9.22 -43.47
C SER A 215 -7.36 -9.35 -42.38
N ALA A 216 -7.16 -10.59 -41.86
CA ALA A 216 -6.12 -10.86 -40.84
C ALA A 216 -4.72 -10.44 -41.32
N ASP A 217 -4.39 -10.68 -42.60
CA ASP A 217 -3.09 -10.30 -43.16
C ASP A 217 -2.94 -8.77 -43.24
N GLN A 218 -4.02 -8.07 -43.60
CA GLN A 218 -4.02 -6.60 -43.65
C GLN A 218 -3.89 -6.02 -42.22
N ILE A 219 -4.52 -6.62 -41.23
CA ILE A 219 -4.39 -6.19 -39.82
C ILE A 219 -2.96 -6.44 -39.33
N ALA A 220 -2.36 -7.58 -39.67
CA ALA A 220 -0.98 -7.92 -39.28
C ALA A 220 0.07 -6.94 -39.90
N ALA A 221 -0.26 -6.32 -41.04
CA ALA A 221 0.60 -5.34 -41.70
C ALA A 221 0.49 -3.92 -41.09
N LEU A 222 -0.50 -3.65 -40.21
CA LEU A 222 -0.67 -2.34 -39.60
C LEU A 222 0.42 -2.07 -38.57
N THR A 223 0.91 -0.84 -38.57
CA THR A 223 1.81 -0.30 -37.56
C THR A 223 1.07 0.60 -36.57
N ASP A 224 1.66 0.93 -35.45
CA ASP A 224 1.04 1.82 -34.45
C ASP A 224 0.62 3.18 -35.04
N LYS A 225 1.31 3.63 -36.10
CA LYS A 225 1.02 4.90 -36.78
C LYS A 225 -0.24 4.87 -37.64
N ASP A 226 -0.68 3.68 -37.99
CA ASP A 226 -1.88 3.49 -38.83
C ASP A 226 -3.17 3.59 -38.02
N TYR A 227 -3.07 3.48 -36.68
CA TYR A 227 -4.22 3.57 -35.80
C TYR A 227 -4.62 5.02 -35.52
N ASN A 228 -5.90 5.30 -35.55
CA ASN A 228 -6.46 6.62 -35.27
C ASN A 228 -6.22 7.08 -33.84
N SER A 229 -6.22 6.13 -32.90
CA SER A 229 -5.96 6.40 -31.51
C SER A 229 -5.15 5.24 -30.90
N TYR A 230 -4.01 5.59 -30.34
CA TYR A 230 -3.22 4.66 -29.54
C TYR A 230 -2.62 5.39 -28.35
N LYS A 231 -2.40 4.66 -27.27
CA LYS A 231 -1.73 5.15 -26.07
C LYS A 231 -0.59 4.22 -25.74
N LYS A 232 0.59 4.78 -25.61
CA LYS A 232 1.79 4.06 -25.16
C LYS A 232 2.44 4.86 -24.05
N GLU A 233 2.62 4.23 -22.91
CA GLU A 233 3.25 4.84 -21.75
C GLU A 233 4.25 3.86 -21.16
N GLU A 234 5.31 4.40 -20.62
CA GLU A 234 6.31 3.68 -19.84
C GLU A 234 6.50 4.42 -18.52
N TRP A 235 6.66 3.67 -17.47
CA TRP A 235 6.90 4.26 -16.14
C TRP A 235 7.95 3.48 -15.38
N LYS A 236 8.68 4.18 -14.53
CA LYS A 236 9.65 3.62 -13.60
C LYS A 236 9.62 4.43 -12.32
N GLN A 237 9.49 3.73 -11.20
CA GLN A 237 9.56 4.29 -9.86
C GLN A 237 10.57 3.48 -9.05
N GLU A 238 11.46 4.17 -8.34
CA GLU A 238 12.54 3.54 -7.60
C GLU A 238 12.86 4.36 -6.36
N TYR A 239 13.09 3.70 -5.23
CA TYR A 239 13.57 4.36 -4.03
C TYR A 239 14.37 3.42 -3.13
N TYR A 240 15.21 4.02 -2.31
CA TYR A 240 16.06 3.37 -1.33
C TYR A 240 15.78 3.90 0.06
N ILE A 241 15.88 3.01 1.05
CA ILE A 241 15.91 3.36 2.46
C ILE A 241 17.14 2.73 3.07
N VAL A 242 17.89 3.51 3.83
CA VAL A 242 19.02 3.07 4.63
C VAL A 242 18.77 3.46 6.06
N SER A 243 18.94 2.54 7.00
CA SER A 243 18.62 2.78 8.40
C SER A 243 19.74 2.26 9.31
N PHE A 244 20.04 3.04 10.34
CA PHE A 244 20.84 2.62 11.48
C PHE A 244 19.97 2.66 12.72
N PHE A 245 20.06 1.64 13.55
CA PHE A 245 19.26 1.59 14.77
C PHE A 245 20.04 1.04 15.95
N GLY A 246 19.63 1.47 17.13
CA GLY A 246 20.10 0.93 18.40
C GLY A 246 18.93 0.81 19.36
N ARG A 247 18.93 -0.25 20.15
CA ARG A 247 17.94 -0.50 21.20
C ARG A 247 18.64 -1.02 22.43
N MET A 248 18.20 -0.55 23.57
CA MET A 248 18.62 -1.00 24.90
C MET A 248 17.38 -1.35 25.71
N ASN A 249 17.38 -2.52 26.33
CA ASN A 249 16.41 -2.91 27.35
C ASN A 249 17.15 -3.20 28.65
N TYR A 250 16.62 -2.70 29.75
CA TYR A 250 17.14 -2.98 31.07
C TYR A 250 16.00 -3.27 32.04
N ILE A 251 16.05 -4.41 32.67
CA ILE A 251 15.13 -4.79 33.76
C ILE A 251 15.92 -4.79 35.03
N ALA A 252 15.52 -3.96 35.99
CA ALA A 252 16.13 -3.85 37.30
C ALA A 252 15.18 -4.35 38.37
N PHE A 253 15.68 -5.28 39.18
CA PHE A 253 15.00 -5.86 40.37
C PHE A 253 13.64 -6.48 40.05
N ASP A 254 13.44 -6.98 38.81
CA ASP A 254 12.17 -7.48 38.25
C ASP A 254 10.99 -6.49 38.31
N ARG A 255 11.26 -5.23 38.62
CA ARG A 255 10.27 -4.16 38.86
C ARG A 255 10.33 -3.02 37.89
N TYR A 256 11.53 -2.58 37.54
CA TYR A 256 11.74 -1.44 36.68
C TYR A 256 12.18 -1.91 35.29
N MET A 257 11.43 -1.58 34.29
CA MET A 257 11.70 -1.94 32.90
C MET A 257 11.95 -0.65 32.12
N LEU A 258 13.13 -0.52 31.53
CA LEU A 258 13.51 0.59 30.69
C LEU A 258 13.80 0.07 29.27
N THR A 259 13.20 0.69 28.28
CA THR A 259 13.54 0.51 26.87
C THR A 259 13.91 1.87 26.27
N ALA A 260 15.04 1.94 25.62
CA ALA A 260 15.44 3.09 24.82
C ALA A 260 15.77 2.62 23.40
N THR A 261 15.23 3.30 22.41
CA THR A 261 15.49 3.02 21.01
C THR A 261 15.84 4.31 20.28
N ILE A 262 16.82 4.25 19.43
CA ILE A 262 17.12 5.31 18.48
C ILE A 262 17.21 4.71 17.08
N ARG A 263 16.56 5.35 16.12
CA ARG A 263 16.62 4.96 14.71
C ARG A 263 16.90 6.18 13.87
N ARG A 264 17.79 6.05 12.92
CA ARG A 264 18.10 7.07 11.92
C ARG A 264 17.89 6.49 10.54
N ASP A 265 16.91 7.03 9.83
CA ASP A 265 16.50 6.57 8.51
C ASP A 265 16.86 7.61 7.45
N GLY A 266 17.43 7.13 6.35
CA GLY A 266 17.69 7.91 5.15
C GLY A 266 16.85 7.41 4.00
N SER A 267 16.08 8.30 3.35
CA SER A 267 15.24 7.99 2.20
C SER A 267 15.69 8.76 0.97
N SER A 268 15.75 8.10 -0.17
CA SER A 268 16.03 8.74 -1.45
C SER A 268 14.90 9.61 -1.98
N ARG A 269 13.74 9.63 -1.31
CA ARG A 269 12.56 10.45 -1.69
C ARG A 269 12.67 11.91 -1.31
N PHE A 270 13.66 12.29 -0.50
CA PHE A 270 13.87 13.63 0.00
C PHE A 270 15.29 14.12 -0.32
N LYS A 271 15.47 15.42 -0.48
CA LYS A 271 16.80 16.04 -0.60
C LYS A 271 17.56 15.92 0.72
N GLU A 272 16.90 16.26 1.83
CA GLU A 272 17.37 15.98 3.18
C GLU A 272 17.01 14.55 3.55
N HIS A 273 17.89 13.61 3.16
CA HIS A 273 17.59 12.18 3.24
C HIS A 273 17.27 11.72 4.67
N TRP A 274 17.95 12.25 5.68
CA TRP A 274 18.04 11.67 7.01
C TRP A 274 17.07 12.27 8.02
N ALA A 275 16.39 11.40 8.76
CA ALA A 275 15.62 11.76 9.95
C ALA A 275 15.94 10.82 11.10
N THR A 276 15.78 11.31 12.35
CA THR A 276 16.09 10.56 13.57
C THR A 276 14.84 10.39 14.41
N PHE A 277 14.60 9.18 14.87
CA PHE A 277 13.40 8.74 15.56
C PHE A 277 13.77 8.10 16.92
N PRO A 278 13.83 8.87 18.01
CA PRO A 278 14.01 8.34 19.35
C PRO A 278 12.69 7.79 19.91
N ALA A 279 12.79 6.77 20.77
CA ALA A 279 11.69 6.25 21.55
C ALA A 279 12.17 5.78 22.92
N PHE A 280 11.36 5.99 23.94
CA PHE A 280 11.61 5.59 25.32
C PHE A 280 10.35 4.96 25.90
N ALA A 281 10.51 3.87 26.62
CA ALA A 281 9.44 3.27 27.41
C ALA A 281 9.95 2.92 28.80
N PHE A 282 9.09 3.18 29.78
CA PHE A 282 9.34 2.86 31.18
C PHE A 282 8.14 2.11 31.75
N GLY A 283 8.42 0.99 32.42
CA GLY A 283 7.44 0.20 33.12
C GLY A 283 7.85 0.01 34.57
N TRP A 284 6.89 0.18 35.50
CA TRP A 284 7.12 0.02 36.92
C TRP A 284 6.06 -0.89 37.52
N LYS A 285 6.47 -2.06 38.01
CA LYS A 285 5.63 -2.96 38.81
C LYS A 285 5.54 -2.45 40.22
N VAL A 286 4.56 -1.62 40.49
CA VAL A 286 4.38 -0.95 41.78
C VAL A 286 3.99 -1.95 42.88
N ASN A 287 3.25 -3.01 42.53
CA ASN A 287 2.87 -4.09 43.47
C ASN A 287 4.08 -4.85 44.06
N GLU A 288 5.24 -4.85 43.37
CA GLU A 288 6.45 -5.49 43.88
C GLU A 288 7.23 -4.64 44.88
N GLU A 289 6.76 -3.42 45.17
CA GLU A 289 7.41 -2.53 46.11
C GLU A 289 7.15 -2.93 47.56
N LYS A 290 8.13 -2.66 48.41
CA LYS A 290 8.09 -3.04 49.85
C LYS A 290 6.85 -2.52 50.57
N PHE A 291 6.35 -1.33 50.20
CA PHE A 291 5.19 -0.70 50.82
C PHE A 291 3.85 -1.32 50.41
N LEU A 292 3.80 -2.08 49.30
CA LEU A 292 2.59 -2.81 48.83
C LEU A 292 2.67 -4.31 49.09
N LYS A 293 3.79 -4.84 49.55
CA LYS A 293 4.02 -6.28 49.70
C LYS A 293 3.04 -7.02 50.64
N ASN A 294 2.41 -6.29 51.55
CA ASN A 294 1.41 -6.82 52.47
C ASN A 294 -0.05 -6.62 51.98
N VAL A 295 -0.25 -6.11 50.79
CA VAL A 295 -1.58 -5.86 50.23
C VAL A 295 -2.01 -7.10 49.42
N HIS A 296 -2.60 -8.08 50.10
CA HIS A 296 -2.93 -9.41 49.57
C HIS A 296 -4.07 -9.43 48.53
N TRP A 297 -4.82 -8.34 48.39
CA TRP A 297 -5.89 -8.25 47.41
C TRP A 297 -5.43 -7.65 46.08
N LEU A 298 -4.23 -7.08 46.03
CA LEU A 298 -3.63 -6.46 44.86
C LEU A 298 -2.64 -7.45 44.20
N ASP A 299 -2.99 -8.02 43.06
CA ASP A 299 -2.19 -9.02 42.37
C ASP A 299 -1.19 -8.34 41.40
N GLU A 300 -1.64 -7.31 40.71
CA GLU A 300 -0.80 -6.53 39.79
C GLU A 300 -1.15 -5.03 39.88
N LEU A 301 -0.14 -4.21 39.90
CA LEU A 301 -0.24 -2.76 39.65
C LEU A 301 1.02 -2.33 38.93
N LYS A 302 0.85 -1.96 37.64
CA LYS A 302 1.96 -1.59 36.76
C LYS A 302 1.70 -0.26 36.10
N LEU A 303 2.61 0.68 36.29
CA LEU A 303 2.63 1.96 35.57
C LEU A 303 3.46 1.81 34.29
N ARG A 304 2.95 2.35 33.20
CA ARG A 304 3.62 2.40 31.89
C ARG A 304 3.69 3.83 31.39
N LEU A 305 4.88 4.27 30.96
CA LEU A 305 5.11 5.57 30.33
C LEU A 305 5.83 5.33 29.01
N GLY A 306 5.41 6.00 27.98
CA GLY A 306 5.97 5.87 26.64
C GLY A 306 6.10 7.21 25.94
N TYR A 307 7.19 7.37 25.24
CA TYR A 307 7.46 8.46 24.31
C TYR A 307 8.03 7.86 23.04
N GLY A 308 7.57 8.31 21.89
CA GLY A 308 8.12 7.87 20.62
C GLY A 308 7.91 8.88 19.52
N LYS A 309 8.92 9.02 18.67
CA LYS A 309 8.84 9.77 17.42
C LYS A 309 8.94 8.78 16.26
N THR A 310 8.05 8.89 15.28
CA THR A 310 8.03 8.07 14.06
C THR A 310 7.97 8.97 12.83
N GLY A 311 8.43 8.47 11.70
CA GLY A 311 8.43 9.18 10.42
C GLY A 311 7.58 8.49 9.37
N GLN A 312 6.98 9.29 8.48
CA GLN A 312 6.31 8.84 7.27
C GLN A 312 6.99 9.47 6.06
N GLN A 313 7.27 8.65 5.06
CA GLN A 313 7.96 9.04 3.83
C GLN A 313 7.19 8.73 2.55
N ASP A 314 6.05 8.05 2.64
CA ASP A 314 5.29 7.68 1.44
C ASP A 314 4.48 8.85 0.93
N ILE A 315 4.90 9.39 -0.20
CA ILE A 315 4.36 10.59 -0.82
C ILE A 315 3.75 10.33 -2.20
N ASN A 316 3.60 9.06 -2.61
CA ASN A 316 3.14 8.63 -3.93
C ASN A 316 3.95 9.16 -5.13
N ASN A 317 5.06 9.85 -4.88
CA ASN A 317 5.98 10.34 -5.90
C ASN A 317 7.42 10.30 -5.37
N ASN A 318 8.23 9.38 -5.87
CA ASN A 318 9.59 9.18 -5.38
C ASN A 318 10.54 10.33 -5.76
N TYR A 319 10.10 11.26 -6.60
CA TYR A 319 10.91 12.33 -7.19
C TYR A 319 10.31 13.72 -6.98
N ALA A 320 9.41 13.90 -6.01
CA ALA A 320 8.69 15.16 -5.77
C ALA A 320 9.62 16.36 -5.44
N TYR A 321 10.84 16.09 -4.97
CA TYR A 321 11.85 17.12 -4.70
C TYR A 321 12.72 17.45 -5.93
N PHE A 322 12.58 16.72 -7.02
CA PHE A 322 13.41 16.84 -8.22
C PHE A 322 12.72 17.70 -9.29
N ALA A 323 13.48 18.60 -9.89
CA ALA A 323 12.99 19.32 -11.07
C ALA A 323 12.79 18.34 -12.22
N SER A 324 11.57 18.23 -12.70
CA SER A 324 11.20 17.37 -13.82
C SER A 324 10.45 18.15 -14.89
N TYR A 325 10.44 17.60 -16.09
CA TYR A 325 9.72 18.16 -17.24
C TYR A 325 8.71 17.14 -17.74
N ASN A 326 7.52 17.59 -18.04
CA ASN A 326 6.47 16.78 -18.61
C ASN A 326 6.40 17.02 -20.12
N GLU A 327 6.68 15.98 -20.89
CA GLU A 327 6.51 15.97 -22.33
C GLU A 327 5.15 15.40 -22.69
N ASN A 328 4.17 16.26 -22.94
CA ASN A 328 2.86 15.80 -23.36
C ASN A 328 2.80 15.69 -24.88
N ILE A 329 3.33 14.58 -25.39
CA ILE A 329 3.44 14.31 -26.85
C ILE A 329 2.06 14.15 -27.50
N ASN A 330 1.02 13.77 -26.75
CA ASN A 330 -0.28 13.35 -27.26
C ASN A 330 -1.43 14.34 -27.02
N SER A 331 -1.18 15.48 -26.38
CA SER A 331 -2.21 16.47 -26.10
C SER A 331 -2.10 17.66 -27.04
N THR A 332 -3.19 17.95 -27.73
CA THR A 332 -3.35 19.21 -28.49
C THR A 332 -3.19 20.46 -27.61
N ASN A 333 -3.39 20.31 -26.30
CA ASN A 333 -3.28 21.40 -25.33
C ASN A 333 -1.86 21.63 -24.79
N GLY A 334 -0.89 20.78 -25.13
CA GLY A 334 0.50 20.87 -24.67
C GLY A 334 1.50 21.29 -25.73
N ARG A 335 1.06 21.50 -26.95
CA ARG A 335 1.93 21.93 -28.05
C ARG A 335 1.85 23.45 -28.19
N TYR A 336 2.90 24.14 -27.78
CA TYR A 336 3.10 25.54 -28.11
C TYR A 336 4.08 25.61 -29.30
N PRO A 337 3.63 25.93 -30.50
CA PRO A 337 4.56 26.17 -31.59
C PRO A 337 5.35 27.46 -31.32
N LEU A 338 6.64 27.34 -31.09
CA LEU A 338 7.54 28.48 -31.12
C LEU A 338 7.78 28.86 -32.58
N VAL A 339 7.51 30.11 -32.92
CA VAL A 339 7.78 30.65 -34.23
C VAL A 339 9.27 30.51 -34.54
N GLY A 340 9.62 29.84 -35.66
CA GLY A 340 11.00 29.61 -36.07
C GLY A 340 11.65 28.32 -35.57
N VAL A 341 10.96 27.50 -34.77
CA VAL A 341 11.40 26.17 -34.37
C VAL A 341 10.58 25.10 -35.09
N ASN A 342 11.23 23.98 -35.40
CA ASN A 342 10.62 22.84 -36.08
C ASN A 342 9.19 22.56 -35.57
N PRO A 343 8.16 22.51 -36.47
CA PRO A 343 6.76 22.28 -36.08
C PRO A 343 6.50 20.98 -35.30
N SER A 344 7.43 20.02 -35.31
CA SER A 344 7.42 18.81 -34.50
C SER A 344 8.12 18.97 -33.15
N GLY A 345 8.65 20.16 -32.83
CA GLY A 345 9.28 20.44 -31.53
C GLY A 345 8.24 20.40 -30.39
N VAL A 346 8.34 19.39 -29.56
CA VAL A 346 7.55 19.27 -28.32
C VAL A 346 8.17 20.20 -27.30
N MET A 347 7.41 21.18 -26.79
CA MET A 347 7.85 21.93 -25.61
C MET A 347 7.61 21.09 -24.37
N SER A 348 8.69 20.80 -23.68
CA SER A 348 8.63 20.24 -22.34
C SER A 348 8.14 21.31 -21.35
N ARG A 349 7.07 21.02 -20.62
CA ARG A 349 6.61 21.90 -19.56
C ARG A 349 7.26 21.47 -18.24
N PRO A 350 7.93 22.36 -17.50
CA PRO A 350 8.44 22.02 -16.17
C PRO A 350 7.28 21.65 -15.24
N ASP A 351 7.51 20.64 -14.41
CA ASP A 351 6.59 20.23 -13.38
C ASP A 351 6.87 20.95 -12.06
N ALA A 352 5.88 21.02 -11.17
CA ALA A 352 6.08 21.58 -9.86
C ALA A 352 6.93 20.62 -9.01
N TYR A 353 7.91 21.17 -8.30
CA TYR A 353 8.76 20.42 -7.38
C TYR A 353 9.02 21.22 -6.10
N ASN A 354 9.36 20.52 -5.02
CA ASN A 354 9.67 21.13 -3.75
C ASN A 354 10.96 20.51 -3.19
N GLN A 355 12.05 21.30 -3.20
CA GLN A 355 13.35 20.85 -2.70
C GLN A 355 13.39 20.73 -1.18
N ASP A 356 12.51 21.44 -0.47
CA ASP A 356 12.47 21.49 0.99
C ASP A 356 11.52 20.44 1.58
N LEU A 357 11.05 19.51 0.74
CA LEU A 357 10.20 18.41 1.17
C LEU A 357 10.97 17.50 2.15
N LYS A 358 10.37 17.26 3.31
CA LYS A 358 10.94 16.48 4.41
C LYS A 358 9.98 15.46 4.98
N TRP A 359 10.48 14.63 5.87
CA TRP A 359 9.69 13.61 6.55
C TRP A 359 8.53 14.22 7.33
N GLU A 360 7.35 13.65 7.17
CA GLU A 360 6.24 13.84 8.09
C GLU A 360 6.57 13.11 9.39
N THR A 361 6.34 13.76 10.54
CA THR A 361 6.73 13.21 11.84
C THR A 361 5.57 13.16 12.81
N THR A 362 5.43 12.01 13.47
CA THR A 362 4.44 11.81 14.53
C THR A 362 5.15 11.61 15.86
N THR A 363 4.82 12.45 16.82
CA THR A 363 5.26 12.32 18.21
C THR A 363 4.12 11.78 19.06
N THR A 364 4.38 10.73 19.82
CA THR A 364 3.40 10.07 20.67
C THR A 364 3.87 10.05 22.12
N TYR A 365 3.00 10.43 23.02
CA TYR A 365 3.13 10.25 24.47
C TYR A 365 2.03 9.29 24.91
N ASN A 366 2.38 8.33 25.76
CA ASN A 366 1.45 7.37 26.34
C ASN A 366 1.70 7.24 27.83
N ALA A 367 0.63 7.16 28.61
CA ALA A 367 0.66 6.80 30.03
C ALA A 367 -0.42 5.75 30.30
N GLY A 368 -0.03 4.61 30.83
CA GLY A 368 -0.93 3.49 31.07
C GLY A 368 -0.80 2.93 32.46
N LEU A 369 -1.87 2.39 32.98
CA LEU A 369 -1.95 1.70 34.25
C LEU A 369 -2.60 0.32 34.03
N ASP A 370 -1.89 -0.74 34.37
CA ASP A 370 -2.42 -2.11 34.41
C ASP A 370 -2.67 -2.48 35.87
N PHE A 371 -3.79 -3.11 36.14
CA PHE A 371 -4.13 -3.58 37.46
C PHE A 371 -4.83 -4.94 37.44
N SER A 372 -4.57 -5.72 38.48
CA SER A 372 -5.30 -6.96 38.79
C SER A 372 -5.49 -7.09 40.29
N VAL A 373 -6.70 -7.46 40.69
CA VAL A 373 -7.09 -7.57 42.09
C VAL A 373 -7.94 -8.83 42.37
N LEU A 374 -7.99 -9.23 43.66
CA LEU A 374 -8.82 -10.33 44.15
C LEU A 374 -8.51 -11.67 43.48
N ARG A 375 -7.22 -12.01 43.37
CA ARG A 375 -6.72 -13.23 42.72
C ARG A 375 -7.12 -13.27 41.23
N ASP A 376 -6.85 -12.18 40.54
CA ASP A 376 -7.13 -12.00 39.11
C ASP A 376 -8.63 -12.10 38.74
N ARG A 377 -9.52 -11.87 39.72
CA ARG A 377 -10.96 -11.81 39.45
C ARG A 377 -11.40 -10.53 38.76
N ILE A 378 -10.70 -9.42 38.99
CA ILE A 378 -10.91 -8.14 38.32
C ILE A 378 -9.55 -7.69 37.84
N ARG A 379 -9.43 -7.54 36.52
CA ARG A 379 -8.23 -7.02 35.89
C ARG A 379 -8.60 -6.00 34.82
N GLY A 380 -7.72 -5.06 34.59
CA GLY A 380 -7.97 -4.05 33.57
C GLY A 380 -6.75 -3.22 33.28
N SER A 381 -6.92 -2.37 32.27
CA SER A 381 -5.95 -1.35 31.91
C SER A 381 -6.66 -0.05 31.59
N VAL A 382 -5.97 1.05 31.84
CA VAL A 382 -6.38 2.38 31.41
C VAL A 382 -5.18 3.04 30.77
N ASP A 383 -5.33 3.50 29.54
CA ASP A 383 -4.30 4.17 28.76
C ASP A 383 -4.78 5.55 28.36
N TYR A 384 -3.93 6.56 28.54
CA TYR A 384 -4.08 7.88 27.96
C TYR A 384 -2.99 8.07 26.92
N TYR A 385 -3.36 8.57 25.75
CA TYR A 385 -2.40 8.89 24.71
C TYR A 385 -2.62 10.31 24.15
N TYR A 386 -1.53 10.93 23.77
CA TYR A 386 -1.47 12.14 23.00
C TYR A 386 -0.54 11.95 21.82
N ARG A 387 -1.03 12.17 20.61
CA ARG A 387 -0.28 12.02 19.37
C ARG A 387 -0.39 13.30 18.58
N LYS A 388 0.75 13.82 18.14
CA LYS A 388 0.83 14.98 17.27
C LYS A 388 1.64 14.63 16.02
N THR A 389 1.01 14.75 14.87
CA THR A 389 1.66 14.66 13.57
C THR A 389 1.91 16.07 13.05
N THR A 390 3.12 16.34 12.64
CA THR A 390 3.55 17.62 12.08
C THR A 390 4.17 17.40 10.72
N ASP A 391 4.26 18.48 9.95
CA ASP A 391 4.84 18.45 8.61
C ASP A 391 4.09 17.46 7.68
N LEU A 392 2.76 17.41 7.78
CA LEU A 392 1.91 16.56 6.92
C LEU A 392 2.22 16.83 5.45
N ILE A 393 2.47 15.76 4.70
CA ILE A 393 2.76 15.85 3.27
C ILE A 393 1.46 15.83 2.48
N ASN A 394 1.12 16.98 1.87
CA ASN A 394 -0.11 17.14 1.12
C ASN A 394 0.13 17.98 -0.15
N ASP A 395 -0.88 18.03 -1.02
CA ASP A 395 -0.88 18.91 -2.18
C ASP A 395 -1.27 20.34 -1.76
N ALA A 396 -0.28 21.24 -1.78
CA ALA A 396 -0.48 22.64 -1.49
C ALA A 396 -0.85 23.42 -2.73
N SER A 397 -1.86 24.28 -2.65
CA SER A 397 -2.15 25.24 -3.71
C SER A 397 -1.09 26.33 -3.71
N VAL A 398 -0.51 26.60 -4.88
CA VAL A 398 0.51 27.62 -5.06
C VAL A 398 0.07 28.59 -6.15
N SER A 399 0.56 29.83 -6.08
CA SER A 399 0.32 30.82 -7.10
C SER A 399 0.88 30.36 -8.46
N ALA A 400 0.09 30.46 -9.51
CA ALA A 400 0.50 30.10 -10.86
C ALA A 400 1.73 30.89 -11.37
N GLY A 401 1.99 32.05 -10.79
CA GLY A 401 3.18 32.85 -11.11
C GLY A 401 4.45 32.39 -10.39
N SER A 402 4.32 31.60 -9.32
CA SER A 402 5.48 31.08 -8.57
C SER A 402 5.85 29.65 -8.95
N ASN A 403 4.96 28.94 -9.63
CA ASN A 403 5.19 27.57 -10.09
C ASN A 403 4.40 27.30 -11.36
N PHE A 404 4.87 26.40 -12.19
CA PHE A 404 4.21 26.05 -13.45
C PHE A 404 2.95 25.18 -13.29
N ARG A 405 2.67 24.75 -12.06
CA ARG A 405 1.42 24.13 -11.65
C ARG A 405 0.80 24.89 -10.49
N ASN A 406 -0.49 24.74 -10.33
CA ASN A 406 -1.24 25.32 -9.22
C ASN A 406 -1.19 24.50 -7.93
N GLN A 407 -0.54 23.35 -7.96
CA GLN A 407 -0.35 22.46 -6.80
C GLN A 407 1.07 21.90 -6.76
N VAL A 408 1.62 21.76 -5.56
CA VAL A 408 2.92 21.15 -5.28
C VAL A 408 2.87 20.36 -3.99
N LYS A 409 3.60 19.24 -3.91
CA LYS A 409 3.77 18.51 -2.66
C LYS A 409 4.54 19.36 -1.64
N SER A 410 3.97 19.57 -0.47
CA SER A 410 4.57 20.38 0.60
C SER A 410 4.22 19.82 1.98
N ASN A 411 5.08 20.11 2.94
CA ASN A 411 4.83 19.80 4.35
C ASN A 411 3.95 20.90 4.94
N ILE A 412 2.65 20.68 4.99
CA ILE A 412 1.66 21.65 5.48
C ILE A 412 0.66 21.01 6.41
N GLY A 413 0.39 21.71 7.50
CA GLY A 413 -0.59 21.28 8.49
C GLY A 413 -0.04 20.39 9.58
N SER A 414 -0.86 20.16 10.56
CA SER A 414 -0.64 19.24 11.67
C SER A 414 -1.95 18.59 12.08
N LEU A 415 -1.84 17.43 12.69
CA LEU A 415 -2.96 16.66 13.20
C LEU A 415 -2.68 16.30 14.66
N GLU A 416 -3.62 16.55 15.53
CA GLU A 416 -3.57 16.14 16.93
C GLU A 416 -4.64 15.09 17.20
N ASN A 417 -4.24 14.03 17.90
CA ASN A 417 -5.13 12.95 18.32
C ASN A 417 -4.82 12.62 19.78
N LYS A 418 -5.85 12.70 20.63
CA LYS A 418 -5.75 12.36 22.06
C LYS A 418 -6.95 11.53 22.49
N GLY A 419 -6.70 10.59 23.39
CA GLY A 419 -7.78 9.72 23.81
C GLY A 419 -7.47 8.95 25.08
N ILE A 420 -8.51 8.28 25.54
CA ILE A 420 -8.47 7.36 26.68
C ILE A 420 -9.02 6.02 26.19
N GLU A 421 -8.29 4.97 26.49
CA GLU A 421 -8.70 3.59 26.27
C GLU A 421 -8.74 2.87 27.60
N ALA A 422 -9.80 2.13 27.87
CA ALA A 422 -9.94 1.35 29.08
C ALA A 422 -10.47 -0.06 28.75
N SER A 423 -9.89 -1.04 29.39
CA SER A 423 -10.35 -2.44 29.34
C SER A 423 -10.57 -2.93 30.74
N LEU A 424 -11.69 -3.58 30.99
CA LEU A 424 -12.02 -4.19 32.27
C LEU A 424 -12.54 -5.61 32.04
N THR A 425 -11.90 -6.58 32.69
CA THR A 425 -12.33 -7.96 32.71
C THR A 425 -12.68 -8.37 34.14
N VAL A 426 -13.87 -8.94 34.31
CA VAL A 426 -14.37 -9.42 35.60
C VAL A 426 -14.72 -10.91 35.49
N ARG A 427 -14.26 -11.69 36.45
CA ARG A 427 -14.59 -13.12 36.59
C ARG A 427 -15.52 -13.30 37.78
N PRO A 428 -16.84 -13.11 37.63
CA PRO A 428 -17.79 -13.23 38.75
C PRO A 428 -17.95 -14.65 39.30
N VAL A 429 -17.78 -15.63 38.41
CA VAL A 429 -17.89 -17.05 38.78
C VAL A 429 -16.61 -17.78 38.36
N GLN A 430 -15.98 -18.40 39.32
CA GLN A 430 -14.83 -19.28 39.15
C GLN A 430 -14.92 -20.44 40.10
N THR A 431 -15.42 -21.57 39.64
CA THR A 431 -15.55 -22.82 40.35
C THR A 431 -14.82 -23.93 39.63
N LYS A 432 -14.88 -25.17 40.13
CA LYS A 432 -14.31 -26.33 39.44
C LYS A 432 -14.96 -26.59 38.08
N ASP A 433 -16.27 -26.29 37.94
CA ASP A 433 -17.09 -26.68 36.78
C ASP A 433 -17.52 -25.48 35.95
N TRP A 434 -17.45 -24.26 36.51
CA TRP A 434 -17.92 -23.05 35.87
C TRP A 434 -16.91 -21.91 35.95
N GLN A 435 -16.58 -21.33 34.81
CA GLN A 435 -15.84 -20.09 34.74
C GLN A 435 -16.61 -19.11 33.83
N VAL A 436 -16.97 -17.97 34.40
CA VAL A 436 -17.64 -16.89 33.67
C VAL A 436 -16.71 -15.67 33.65
N GLU A 437 -16.40 -15.20 32.49
CA GLU A 437 -15.58 -14.01 32.28
C GLU A 437 -16.38 -12.99 31.43
N VAL A 438 -16.41 -11.74 31.88
CA VAL A 438 -17.06 -10.62 31.18
C VAL A 438 -16.01 -9.56 30.96
N THR A 439 -15.81 -9.16 29.69
CA THR A 439 -14.87 -8.11 29.31
C THR A 439 -15.61 -6.95 28.67
N GLY A 440 -15.33 -5.73 29.13
CA GLY A 440 -15.80 -4.49 28.57
C GLY A 440 -14.63 -3.62 28.11
N ASN A 441 -14.76 -2.99 26.95
CA ASN A 441 -13.78 -2.03 26.42
C ASN A 441 -14.45 -0.68 26.21
N PHE A 442 -13.74 0.38 26.54
CA PHE A 442 -14.15 1.76 26.33
C PHE A 442 -13.05 2.52 25.62
N THR A 443 -13.40 3.26 24.59
CA THR A 443 -12.46 4.12 23.86
C THR A 443 -13.12 5.47 23.62
N TYR A 444 -12.42 6.53 24.00
CA TYR A 444 -12.75 7.91 23.65
C TYR A 444 -11.57 8.54 22.90
N ASN A 445 -11.86 9.09 21.72
CA ASN A 445 -10.85 9.69 20.86
C ASN A 445 -11.30 11.08 20.39
N LYS A 446 -10.40 12.06 20.42
CA LYS A 446 -10.59 13.42 19.90
C LYS A 446 -9.48 13.75 18.92
N ASN A 447 -9.89 14.15 17.70
CA ASN A 447 -9.00 14.60 16.62
C ASN A 447 -9.19 16.11 16.41
N GLU A 448 -8.10 16.81 16.20
CA GLU A 448 -8.07 18.24 15.87
C GLU A 448 -7.05 18.52 14.74
#